data_d8948e7b13587e3d7cee0b01a3a66ef7
#
_entry.id   d8948e7b13587e3d7cee0b01a3a66ef7
#
_cell.length_a   1.000
_cell.length_b   1.000
_cell.length_c   1.000
_cell.angle_alpha   90.00
_cell.angle_beta   90.00
_cell.angle_gamma   90.00
#
_symmetry.space_group_name_H-M   'P 1'
#
loop_
_entity.id
_entity.type
_entity.pdbx_description
1 polymer ?
#
loop_
_entity_poly.entity_id
_entity_poly.type
_entity_poly.pdbx_seq_one_letter_code
_entity_poly.pdbx_strand_id
1 'polypeptide(L)'
;MKKKILGAAIGNCVHVAGLHHFLKLAESEGYETLSLGPAVPIERLVASIGQHRPDITAVSYRLTPEVSAGLFESLKTELASAGLGDVRMVFGGTPAAAEAARETGLFAKVFDGGETTEEIRTYLRGGKNARAEETFPGDLAGRVEQKYPYPIIRHHFGRPSLDETIEGVRAIAESGVVDVISLGPDQNAQEHFFHPEEMDRAQAGAGGV
;
A
#
# COMPACT_ATOMS: atom_id res chain seq x y z
N MET A 1 11.90 -19.55 -14.43
CA MET A 1 12.28 -18.11 -14.29
C MET A 1 11.28 -17.46 -13.37
N LYS A 2 11.72 -16.57 -12.46
CA LYS A 2 10.79 -15.77 -11.65
C LYS A 2 10.04 -14.80 -12.56
N LYS A 3 8.75 -14.61 -12.30
CA LYS A 3 7.95 -13.58 -12.97
C LYS A 3 8.42 -12.19 -12.50
N LYS A 4 8.36 -11.21 -13.39
CA LYS A 4 8.84 -9.84 -13.13
C LYS A 4 7.70 -8.83 -13.10
N ILE A 5 7.79 -7.89 -12.16
CA ILE A 5 6.91 -6.73 -12.11
C ILE A 5 7.75 -5.45 -12.19
N LEU A 6 7.41 -4.59 -13.14
CA LEU A 6 7.93 -3.23 -13.24
C LEU A 6 6.92 -2.26 -12.66
N GLY A 7 7.34 -1.36 -11.78
CA GLY A 7 6.46 -0.39 -11.15
C GLY A 7 6.88 1.07 -11.37
N ALA A 8 5.92 1.97 -11.62
CA ALA A 8 6.17 3.40 -11.80
C ALA A 8 5.01 4.26 -11.30
N ALA A 9 5.30 5.38 -10.64
CA ALA A 9 4.34 6.48 -10.51
C ALA A 9 4.56 7.44 -11.68
N ILE A 10 3.54 7.56 -12.55
CA ILE A 10 3.67 8.21 -13.86
C ILE A 10 3.40 9.72 -13.83
N GLY A 11 3.87 10.41 -14.87
CA GLY A 11 3.68 11.84 -15.06
C GLY A 11 4.35 12.63 -13.95
N ASN A 12 3.59 13.51 -13.30
CA ASN A 12 4.06 14.34 -12.19
C ASN A 12 3.70 13.76 -10.81
N CYS A 13 3.23 12.51 -10.74
CA CYS A 13 2.84 11.89 -9.48
C CYS A 13 4.05 11.43 -8.67
N VAL A 14 4.19 11.97 -7.45
CA VAL A 14 5.26 11.63 -6.50
C VAL A 14 4.83 10.64 -5.42
N HIS A 15 3.56 10.22 -5.42
CA HIS A 15 2.98 9.33 -4.41
C HIS A 15 3.33 7.87 -4.72
N VAL A 16 4.35 7.34 -4.07
CA VAL A 16 4.87 5.99 -4.32
C VAL A 16 4.55 4.97 -3.24
N ALA A 17 3.95 5.37 -2.11
CA ALA A 17 3.72 4.46 -0.98
C ALA A 17 2.87 3.24 -1.37
N GLY A 18 1.73 3.44 -2.05
CA GLY A 18 0.88 2.35 -2.54
C GLY A 18 1.58 1.47 -3.57
N LEU A 19 2.37 2.06 -4.46
CA LEU A 19 3.18 1.32 -5.42
C LEU A 19 4.22 0.44 -4.73
N HIS A 20 4.95 0.99 -3.77
CA HIS A 20 5.94 0.22 -3.00
C HIS A 20 5.28 -0.90 -2.21
N HIS A 21 4.12 -0.65 -1.59
CA HIS A 21 3.35 -1.69 -0.91
C HIS A 21 2.99 -2.83 -1.88
N PHE A 22 2.44 -2.51 -3.04
CA PHE A 22 2.13 -3.51 -4.06
C PHE A 22 3.36 -4.32 -4.50
N LEU A 23 4.51 -3.65 -4.75
CA LEU A 23 5.75 -4.34 -5.13
C LEU A 23 6.28 -5.25 -4.01
N LYS A 24 6.18 -4.82 -2.73
CA LYS A 24 6.55 -5.66 -1.59
C LYS A 24 5.65 -6.89 -1.45
N LEU A 25 4.35 -6.74 -1.64
CA LEU A 25 3.44 -7.88 -1.71
C LEU A 25 3.82 -8.84 -2.84
N ALA A 26 4.15 -8.31 -4.01
CA ALA A 26 4.58 -9.12 -5.14
C ALA A 26 5.89 -9.88 -4.86
N GLU A 27 6.87 -9.25 -4.21
CA GLU A 27 8.11 -9.92 -3.78
C GLU A 27 7.82 -11.11 -2.86
N SER A 28 6.91 -10.94 -1.89
CA SER A 28 6.51 -12.02 -0.99
C SER A 28 5.75 -13.16 -1.70
N GLU A 29 5.12 -12.87 -2.83
CA GLU A 29 4.48 -13.86 -3.70
C GLU A 29 5.45 -14.44 -4.75
N GLY A 30 6.75 -14.13 -4.64
CA GLY A 30 7.82 -14.73 -5.44
C GLY A 30 8.14 -14.01 -6.74
N TYR A 31 7.62 -12.82 -6.96
CA TYR A 31 8.00 -11.99 -8.11
C TYR A 31 9.37 -11.33 -7.92
N GLU A 32 10.06 -11.07 -9.01
CA GLU A 32 11.17 -10.12 -9.07
C GLU A 32 10.58 -8.73 -9.38
N THR A 33 10.90 -7.71 -8.58
CA THR A 33 10.34 -6.38 -8.76
C THR A 33 11.39 -5.35 -9.15
N LEU A 34 11.01 -4.42 -10.00
CA LEU A 34 11.80 -3.25 -10.37
C LEU A 34 10.94 -1.99 -10.23
N SER A 35 11.37 -1.05 -9.41
CA SER A 35 10.72 0.25 -9.28
C SER A 35 11.46 1.32 -10.06
N LEU A 36 10.76 2.05 -10.93
CA LEU A 36 11.29 3.23 -11.61
C LEU A 36 11.17 4.50 -10.75
N GLY A 37 10.42 4.43 -9.66
CA GLY A 37 10.23 5.53 -8.71
C GLY A 37 9.10 6.48 -9.09
N PRO A 38 9.15 7.73 -8.54
CA PRO A 38 8.16 8.77 -8.77
C PRO A 38 8.37 9.53 -10.08
N ALA A 39 7.34 10.25 -10.50
CA ALA A 39 7.36 11.23 -11.60
C ALA A 39 7.98 10.67 -12.90
N VAL A 40 7.63 9.45 -13.27
CA VAL A 40 8.19 8.76 -14.44
C VAL A 40 7.50 9.22 -15.71
N PRO A 41 8.22 9.80 -16.68
CA PRO A 41 7.68 10.12 -18.01
C PRO A 41 7.19 8.86 -18.73
N ILE A 42 6.14 8.99 -19.56
CA ILE A 42 5.56 7.86 -20.30
C ILE A 42 6.60 7.19 -21.20
N GLU A 43 7.42 7.96 -21.90
CA GLU A 43 8.45 7.46 -22.80
C GLU A 43 9.48 6.61 -22.05
N ARG A 44 9.86 7.04 -20.83
CA ARG A 44 10.78 6.29 -19.97
C ARG A 44 10.14 4.97 -19.48
N LEU A 45 8.86 5.00 -19.14
CA LEU A 45 8.14 3.79 -18.75
C LEU A 45 8.10 2.80 -19.91
N VAL A 46 7.70 3.23 -21.11
CA VAL A 46 7.60 2.39 -22.30
C VAL A 46 8.98 1.83 -22.71
N ALA A 47 10.04 2.63 -22.68
CA ALA A 47 11.40 2.17 -22.94
C ALA A 47 11.83 1.10 -21.91
N SER A 48 11.51 1.29 -20.62
CA SER A 48 11.82 0.32 -19.57
C SER A 48 11.03 -0.98 -19.71
N ILE A 49 9.77 -0.93 -20.13
CA ILE A 49 8.97 -2.12 -20.46
C ILE A 49 9.63 -2.90 -21.59
N GLY A 50 10.04 -2.23 -22.67
CA GLY A 50 10.73 -2.85 -23.79
C GLY A 50 12.05 -3.53 -23.39
N GLN A 51 12.81 -2.88 -22.50
CA GLN A 51 14.11 -3.36 -22.02
C GLN A 51 13.97 -4.57 -21.07
N HIS A 52 13.08 -4.47 -20.09
CA HIS A 52 13.00 -5.46 -18.99
C HIS A 52 12.00 -6.58 -19.25
N ARG A 53 11.08 -6.40 -20.19
CA ARG A 53 10.04 -7.38 -20.56
C ARG A 53 9.33 -7.97 -19.33
N PRO A 54 8.70 -7.11 -18.47
CA PRO A 54 8.02 -7.59 -17.28
C PRO A 54 6.77 -8.39 -17.62
N ASP A 55 6.39 -9.34 -16.75
CA ASP A 55 5.11 -10.07 -16.85
C ASP A 55 3.92 -9.17 -16.47
N ILE A 56 4.16 -8.17 -15.61
CA ILE A 56 3.18 -7.17 -15.20
C ILE A 56 3.88 -5.80 -15.09
N THR A 57 3.22 -4.77 -15.60
CA THR A 57 3.61 -3.37 -15.34
C THR A 57 2.61 -2.72 -14.41
N ALA A 58 3.06 -2.29 -13.23
CA ALA A 58 2.26 -1.60 -12.23
C ALA A 58 2.41 -0.09 -12.35
N VAL A 59 1.31 0.59 -12.64
CA VAL A 59 1.26 2.04 -12.81
C VAL A 59 0.50 2.67 -11.65
N SER A 60 1.02 3.74 -11.07
CA SER A 60 0.36 4.50 -10.01
C SER A 60 0.18 5.96 -10.39
N TYR A 61 -1.00 6.52 -10.06
CA TYR A 61 -1.30 7.93 -10.19
C TYR A 61 -2.38 8.37 -9.18
N ARG A 62 -2.16 9.48 -8.48
CA ARG A 62 -3.04 9.91 -7.37
C ARG A 62 -3.40 11.40 -7.40
N LEU A 63 -3.18 12.08 -8.49
CA LEU A 63 -3.54 13.50 -8.62
C LEU A 63 -4.92 13.66 -9.29
N THR A 64 -5.04 14.55 -10.25
CA THR A 64 -6.33 14.89 -10.86
C THR A 64 -6.80 13.88 -11.91
N PRO A 65 -8.09 13.50 -11.96
CA PRO A 65 -8.62 12.56 -12.94
C PRO A 65 -8.44 13.01 -14.39
N GLU A 66 -8.61 14.30 -14.65
CA GLU A 66 -8.49 14.89 -15.99
C GLU A 66 -7.10 14.71 -16.56
N VAL A 67 -6.07 14.93 -15.72
CA VAL A 67 -4.67 14.72 -16.12
C VAL A 67 -4.38 13.23 -16.31
N SER A 68 -4.95 12.36 -15.47
CA SER A 68 -4.74 10.92 -15.58
C SER A 68 -5.29 10.36 -16.89
N ALA A 69 -6.45 10.79 -17.35
CA ALA A 69 -7.01 10.35 -18.62
C ALA A 69 -6.08 10.66 -19.81
N GLY A 70 -5.52 11.86 -19.86
CA GLY A 70 -4.54 12.23 -20.88
C GLY A 70 -3.25 11.41 -20.82
N LEU A 71 -2.76 11.10 -19.60
CA LEU A 71 -1.59 10.25 -19.43
C LEU A 71 -1.85 8.80 -19.86
N PHE A 72 -3.04 8.26 -19.60
CA PHE A 72 -3.39 6.90 -20.02
C PHE A 72 -3.53 6.78 -21.53
N GLU A 73 -4.11 7.76 -22.21
CA GLU A 73 -4.17 7.79 -23.67
C GLU A 73 -2.78 7.93 -24.31
N SER A 74 -1.92 8.79 -23.75
CA SER A 74 -0.51 8.85 -24.15
C SER A 74 0.18 7.50 -23.98
N LEU A 75 0.03 6.87 -22.82
CA LEU A 75 0.63 5.57 -22.53
C LEU A 75 0.15 4.49 -23.50
N LYS A 76 -1.13 4.45 -23.81
CA LYS A 76 -1.73 3.52 -24.76
C LYS A 76 -1.15 3.70 -26.17
N THR A 77 -1.01 4.96 -26.60
CA THR A 77 -0.46 5.31 -27.89
C THR A 77 1.01 4.92 -28.00
N GLU A 78 1.82 5.26 -26.99
CA GLU A 78 3.25 4.94 -26.97
C GLU A 78 3.50 3.43 -26.90
N LEU A 79 2.71 2.66 -26.12
CA LEU A 79 2.80 1.20 -26.09
C LEU A 79 2.48 0.58 -27.45
N ALA A 80 1.44 1.07 -28.12
CA ALA A 80 1.08 0.59 -29.46
C ALA A 80 2.19 0.89 -30.48
N SER A 81 2.74 2.11 -30.45
CA SER A 81 3.82 2.54 -31.35
C SER A 81 5.11 1.73 -31.15
N ALA A 82 5.37 1.29 -29.90
CA ALA A 82 6.51 0.44 -29.55
C ALA A 82 6.28 -1.06 -29.77
N GLY A 83 5.10 -1.49 -30.25
CA GLY A 83 4.75 -2.90 -30.39
C GLY A 83 4.62 -3.64 -29.05
N LEU A 84 4.21 -2.91 -28.01
CA LEU A 84 4.06 -3.40 -26.63
C LEU A 84 2.60 -3.41 -26.17
N GLY A 85 1.64 -3.45 -27.09
CA GLY A 85 0.21 -3.40 -26.79
C GLY A 85 -0.32 -4.57 -25.96
N ASP A 86 0.35 -5.71 -25.98
CA ASP A 86 -0.05 -6.92 -25.23
C ASP A 86 0.51 -6.99 -23.81
N VAL A 87 1.24 -5.94 -23.34
CA VAL A 87 1.82 -5.92 -22.00
C VAL A 87 0.71 -5.86 -20.96
N ARG A 88 0.74 -6.81 -20.02
CA ARG A 88 -0.24 -6.84 -18.93
C ARG A 88 0.03 -5.68 -17.95
N MET A 89 -0.90 -4.75 -17.90
CA MET A 89 -0.82 -3.58 -17.03
C MET A 89 -1.80 -3.64 -15.88
N VAL A 90 -1.40 -3.13 -14.73
CA VAL A 90 -2.28 -2.90 -13.57
C VAL A 90 -2.14 -1.45 -13.13
N PHE A 91 -3.22 -0.90 -12.60
CA PHE A 91 -3.27 0.47 -12.11
C PHE A 91 -3.59 0.49 -10.61
N GLY A 92 -3.00 1.44 -9.88
CA GLY A 92 -3.35 1.76 -8.50
C GLY A 92 -3.41 3.27 -8.27
N GLY A 93 -4.52 3.75 -7.71
CA GLY A 93 -4.71 5.19 -7.51
C GLY A 93 -5.83 5.55 -6.54
N THR A 94 -6.29 6.81 -6.61
CA THR A 94 -7.52 7.24 -5.92
C THR A 94 -8.74 6.71 -6.66
N PRO A 95 -9.94 6.62 -6.01
CA PRO A 95 -11.16 6.16 -6.67
C PRO A 95 -11.45 6.89 -7.98
N ALA A 96 -11.29 8.22 -8.03
CA ALA A 96 -11.52 9.01 -9.22
C ALA A 96 -10.52 8.73 -10.36
N ALA A 97 -9.22 8.56 -10.05
CA ALA A 97 -8.22 8.17 -11.03
C ALA A 97 -8.42 6.71 -11.49
N ALA A 98 -8.91 5.84 -10.62
CA ALA A 98 -9.24 4.46 -10.93
C ALA A 98 -10.43 4.34 -11.90
N GLU A 99 -11.42 5.21 -11.78
CA GLU A 99 -12.54 5.28 -12.72
C GLU A 99 -12.03 5.65 -14.13
N ALA A 100 -11.24 6.72 -14.24
CA ALA A 100 -10.61 7.09 -15.51
C ALA A 100 -9.74 5.96 -16.08
N ALA A 101 -9.03 5.22 -15.24
CA ALA A 101 -8.23 4.08 -15.68
C ALA A 101 -9.09 2.94 -16.25
N ARG A 102 -10.24 2.64 -15.62
CA ARG A 102 -11.19 1.60 -16.11
C ARG A 102 -11.75 1.94 -17.48
N GLU A 103 -12.07 3.21 -17.74
CA GLU A 103 -12.63 3.68 -19.01
C GLU A 103 -11.69 3.47 -20.21
N THR A 104 -10.37 3.49 -19.99
CA THR A 104 -9.40 3.30 -21.07
C THR A 104 -9.33 1.86 -21.62
N GLY A 105 -9.75 0.87 -20.83
CA GLY A 105 -9.57 -0.55 -21.16
C GLY A 105 -8.10 -1.02 -21.22
N LEU A 106 -7.15 -0.16 -20.84
CA LEU A 106 -5.71 -0.45 -20.89
C LEU A 106 -5.26 -1.41 -19.78
N PHE A 107 -5.92 -1.35 -18.62
CA PHE A 107 -5.46 -2.04 -17.42
C PHE A 107 -6.24 -3.34 -17.18
N ALA A 108 -5.54 -4.46 -17.06
CA ALA A 108 -6.11 -5.76 -16.75
C ALA A 108 -6.70 -5.84 -15.34
N LYS A 109 -6.21 -4.99 -14.42
CA LYS A 109 -6.75 -4.80 -13.07
C LYS A 109 -6.54 -3.37 -12.62
N VAL A 110 -7.55 -2.81 -11.98
CA VAL A 110 -7.51 -1.48 -11.39
C VAL A 110 -7.80 -1.61 -9.90
N PHE A 111 -6.90 -1.05 -9.10
CA PHE A 111 -6.99 -0.91 -7.64
C PHE A 111 -7.32 0.54 -7.31
N ASP A 112 -8.32 0.79 -6.50
CA ASP A 112 -8.79 2.15 -6.12
C ASP A 112 -8.48 2.52 -4.66
N GLY A 113 -7.80 1.61 -3.96
CA GLY A 113 -7.41 1.80 -2.55
C GLY A 113 -8.42 1.24 -1.56
N GLY A 114 -9.52 0.66 -2.02
CA GLY A 114 -10.48 -0.07 -1.18
C GLY A 114 -10.14 -1.54 -0.98
N GLU A 115 -9.17 -2.04 -1.74
CA GLU A 115 -8.81 -3.46 -1.68
C GLU A 115 -8.02 -3.79 -0.42
N THR A 116 -8.33 -4.92 0.17
CA THR A 116 -7.55 -5.51 1.25
C THR A 116 -6.22 -6.07 0.73
N THR A 117 -5.25 -6.22 1.62
CA THR A 117 -3.97 -6.86 1.30
C THR A 117 -4.17 -8.27 0.72
N GLU A 118 -5.15 -9.02 1.21
CA GLU A 118 -5.40 -10.38 0.73
C GLU A 118 -6.03 -10.42 -0.68
N GLU A 119 -6.85 -9.46 -1.03
CA GLU A 119 -7.35 -9.33 -2.40
C GLU A 119 -6.23 -9.03 -3.40
N ILE A 120 -5.28 -8.18 -3.01
CA ILE A 120 -4.09 -7.91 -3.83
C ILE A 120 -3.24 -9.18 -3.98
N ARG A 121 -2.98 -9.91 -2.90
CA ARG A 121 -2.27 -11.19 -2.94
C ARG A 121 -2.97 -12.23 -3.81
N THR A 122 -4.29 -12.35 -3.67
CA THR A 122 -5.10 -13.27 -4.48
C THR A 122 -4.94 -12.96 -5.97
N TYR A 123 -4.96 -11.69 -6.34
CA TYR A 123 -4.68 -11.28 -7.71
C TYR A 123 -3.27 -11.70 -8.16
N LEU A 124 -2.25 -11.44 -7.35
CA LEU A 124 -0.85 -11.79 -7.66
C LEU A 124 -0.65 -13.31 -7.82
N ARG A 125 -1.36 -14.11 -7.05
CA ARG A 125 -1.40 -15.59 -7.17
C ARG A 125 -2.19 -16.11 -8.38
N GLY A 126 -2.77 -15.22 -9.17
CA GLY A 126 -3.60 -15.58 -10.32
C GLY A 126 -4.97 -16.12 -9.94
N GLY A 127 -5.57 -15.59 -8.87
CA GLY A 127 -6.91 -15.96 -8.38
C GLY A 127 -6.96 -17.24 -7.53
N LYS A 128 -5.82 -17.82 -7.18
CA LYS A 128 -5.77 -18.96 -6.25
C LYS A 128 -5.96 -18.50 -4.82
N ASN A 129 -6.91 -19.11 -4.12
CA ASN A 129 -7.23 -18.78 -2.74
C ASN A 129 -6.04 -18.88 -1.78
N ALA A 130 -6.14 -18.09 -0.72
CA ALA A 130 -5.13 -17.83 0.30
C ALA A 130 -4.46 -19.08 0.91
N ARG A 131 -3.22 -18.89 1.35
CA ARG A 131 -2.68 -19.62 2.49
C ARG A 131 -3.65 -19.46 3.68
N ALA A 132 -3.73 -20.50 4.52
CA ALA A 132 -4.46 -20.43 5.79
C ALA A 132 -4.12 -19.15 6.56
N GLU A 133 -5.11 -18.58 7.25
CA GLU A 133 -4.92 -17.42 8.12
C GLU A 133 -3.65 -17.58 8.96
N GLU A 134 -2.69 -16.67 8.73
CA GLU A 134 -1.47 -16.65 9.54
C GLU A 134 -1.84 -16.10 10.92
N THR A 135 -1.81 -16.97 11.94
CA THR A 135 -1.91 -16.54 13.33
C THR A 135 -0.60 -15.86 13.73
N PHE A 136 -0.69 -14.60 14.11
CA PHE A 136 0.49 -13.85 14.57
C PHE A 136 0.82 -14.17 16.03
N PRO A 137 2.11 -14.30 16.39
CA PRO A 137 2.53 -14.43 17.80
C PRO A 137 2.05 -13.25 18.63
N GLY A 138 1.86 -13.49 19.95
CA GLY A 138 1.43 -12.47 20.89
C GLY A 138 2.47 -11.39 21.19
N ASP A 139 3.76 -11.68 20.90
CA ASP A 139 4.85 -10.72 21.13
C ASP A 139 5.24 -9.95 19.86
N LEU A 140 5.81 -8.75 20.03
CA LEU A 140 6.19 -7.86 18.93
C LEU A 140 7.28 -8.46 18.05
N ALA A 141 8.28 -9.15 18.64
CA ALA A 141 9.41 -9.69 17.88
C ALA A 141 8.93 -10.78 16.91
N GLY A 142 8.11 -11.71 17.39
CA GLY A 142 7.50 -12.74 16.55
C GLY A 142 6.58 -12.17 15.46
N ARG A 143 5.83 -11.10 15.78
CA ARG A 143 5.02 -10.40 14.76
C ARG A 143 5.89 -9.76 13.68
N VAL A 144 7.01 -9.16 14.04
CA VAL A 144 7.97 -8.59 13.09
C VAL A 144 8.54 -9.68 12.19
N GLU A 145 8.99 -10.79 12.74
CA GLU A 145 9.54 -11.91 11.99
C GLU A 145 8.53 -12.52 11.01
N GLN A 146 7.30 -12.77 11.46
CA GLN A 146 6.25 -13.30 10.60
C GLN A 146 5.78 -12.32 9.52
N LYS A 147 5.71 -11.04 9.84
CA LYS A 147 5.27 -10.03 8.88
C LYS A 147 6.32 -9.65 7.85
N TYR A 148 7.59 -9.92 8.09
CA TYR A 148 8.61 -9.60 7.10
C TYR A 148 8.32 -10.30 5.75
N PRO A 149 8.35 -9.59 4.63
CA PRO A 149 8.79 -8.20 4.42
C PRO A 149 7.69 -7.12 4.54
N TYR A 150 6.57 -7.42 5.15
CA TYR A 150 5.47 -6.46 5.30
C TYR A 150 5.79 -5.39 6.35
N PRO A 151 5.27 -4.18 6.17
CA PRO A 151 5.45 -3.13 7.16
C PRO A 151 4.70 -3.47 8.45
N ILE A 152 5.31 -3.11 9.58
CA ILE A 152 4.64 -3.05 10.87
C ILE A 152 3.77 -1.80 10.91
N ILE A 153 2.49 -1.98 11.21
CA ILE A 153 1.54 -0.87 11.32
C ILE A 153 1.65 -0.30 12.72
N ARG A 154 2.18 0.91 12.83
CA ARG A 154 2.23 1.68 14.06
C ARG A 154 1.18 2.78 14.03
N HIS A 155 0.33 2.83 15.03
CA HIS A 155 -0.61 3.92 15.24
C HIS A 155 -0.18 4.77 16.43
N HIS A 156 -0.11 6.09 16.24
CA HIS A 156 0.12 7.05 17.31
C HIS A 156 -1.23 7.60 17.75
N PHE A 157 -1.54 7.48 19.04
CA PHE A 157 -2.86 7.79 19.55
C PHE A 157 -2.78 8.62 20.85
N GLY A 158 -3.67 9.58 20.96
CA GLY A 158 -3.93 10.38 22.14
C GLY A 158 -5.25 11.12 22.02
N ARG A 159 -5.89 11.39 23.15
CA ARG A 159 -7.14 12.15 23.26
C ARG A 159 -7.02 13.15 24.40
N PRO A 160 -7.90 14.19 24.45
CA PRO A 160 -7.86 15.20 25.50
C PRO A 160 -8.08 14.66 26.91
N SER A 161 -8.81 13.54 27.07
CA SER A 161 -8.98 12.90 28.36
C SER A 161 -8.33 11.52 28.43
N LEU A 162 -7.92 11.10 29.62
CA LEU A 162 -7.33 9.79 29.85
C LEU A 162 -8.33 8.66 29.55
N ASP A 163 -9.58 8.83 29.93
CA ASP A 163 -10.61 7.79 29.75
C ASP A 163 -10.89 7.59 28.24
N GLU A 164 -11.01 8.66 27.45
CA GLU A 164 -11.12 8.57 25.99
C GLU A 164 -9.89 7.94 25.34
N THR A 165 -8.70 8.22 25.88
CA THR A 165 -7.45 7.61 25.39
C THR A 165 -7.46 6.10 25.66
N ILE A 166 -7.83 5.66 26.84
CA ILE A 166 -7.94 4.21 27.19
C ILE A 166 -8.97 3.51 26.32
N GLU A 167 -10.16 4.08 26.15
CA GLU A 167 -11.23 3.53 25.33
C GLU A 167 -10.78 3.40 23.86
N GLY A 168 -10.18 4.45 23.31
CA GLY A 168 -9.68 4.45 21.95
C GLY A 168 -8.56 3.45 21.72
N VAL A 169 -7.62 3.29 22.66
CA VAL A 169 -6.56 2.27 22.59
C VAL A 169 -7.16 0.87 22.55
N ARG A 170 -8.16 0.59 23.39
CA ARG A 170 -8.85 -0.71 23.37
C ARG A 170 -9.52 -0.99 22.03
N ALA A 171 -10.26 -0.02 21.50
CA ALA A 171 -10.92 -0.15 20.20
C ALA A 171 -9.94 -0.41 19.05
N ILE A 172 -8.77 0.28 19.07
CA ILE A 172 -7.71 0.06 18.09
C ILE A 172 -7.11 -1.34 18.22
N ALA A 173 -6.83 -1.78 19.44
CA ALA A 173 -6.27 -3.09 19.70
C ALA A 173 -7.24 -4.22 19.32
N GLU A 174 -8.51 -4.09 19.67
CA GLU A 174 -9.57 -5.05 19.30
C GLU A 174 -9.80 -5.15 17.80
N SER A 175 -9.46 -4.11 17.03
CA SER A 175 -9.54 -4.14 15.56
C SER A 175 -8.58 -5.15 14.92
N GLY A 176 -7.51 -5.53 15.60
CA GLY A 176 -6.47 -6.43 15.10
C GLY A 176 -5.65 -5.90 13.92
N VAL A 177 -5.85 -4.64 13.52
CA VAL A 177 -5.20 -4.05 12.32
C VAL A 177 -3.83 -3.48 12.65
N VAL A 178 -3.62 -3.04 13.90
CA VAL A 178 -2.43 -2.30 14.34
C VAL A 178 -1.49 -3.23 15.11
N ASP A 179 -0.21 -3.21 14.77
CA ASP A 179 0.82 -4.01 15.43
C ASP A 179 1.41 -3.33 16.65
N VAL A 180 1.50 -2.00 16.62
CA VAL A 180 2.10 -1.18 17.67
C VAL A 180 1.24 0.06 17.90
N ILE A 181 0.74 0.22 19.14
CA ILE A 181 0.11 1.46 19.57
C ILE A 181 1.14 2.26 20.34
N SER A 182 1.37 3.50 19.90
CA SER A 182 2.29 4.44 20.52
C SER A 182 1.48 5.50 21.24
N LEU A 183 1.58 5.55 22.54
CA LEU A 183 1.08 6.68 23.33
C LEU A 183 2.19 7.73 23.44
N GLY A 184 1.89 8.96 23.12
CA GLY A 184 2.88 10.02 23.16
C GLY A 184 2.24 11.39 23.37
N PRO A 185 3.01 12.37 23.83
CA PRO A 185 2.53 13.73 24.00
C PRO A 185 2.35 14.37 22.63
N ASP A 186 1.20 14.15 22.02
CA ASP A 186 0.72 15.00 20.94
C ASP A 186 -0.03 16.21 21.53
N GLN A 187 -0.47 17.12 20.68
CA GLN A 187 -1.18 18.32 21.12
C GLN A 187 -2.47 18.04 21.90
N ASN A 188 -3.04 16.85 21.73
CA ASN A 188 -4.30 16.45 22.35
C ASN A 188 -4.12 15.65 23.64
N ALA A 189 -2.93 15.09 23.87
CA ALA A 189 -2.65 14.20 25.00
C ALA A 189 -1.57 14.72 25.94
N GLN A 190 -1.14 15.98 25.80
CA GLN A 190 -0.02 16.53 26.59
C GLN A 190 -0.27 16.53 28.08
N GLU A 191 -1.48 16.81 28.53
CA GLU A 191 -1.83 16.88 29.97
C GLU A 191 -1.58 15.55 30.68
N HIS A 192 -1.86 14.41 30.03
CA HIS A 192 -1.69 13.10 30.65
C HIS A 192 -0.24 12.74 30.92
N PHE A 193 0.67 13.18 30.04
CA PHE A 193 2.07 12.80 30.11
C PHE A 193 2.92 13.61 31.08
N PHE A 194 2.33 14.63 31.68
CA PHE A 194 2.97 15.40 32.77
C PHE A 194 2.66 14.88 34.17
N HIS A 195 1.74 13.88 34.26
CA HIS A 195 1.32 13.26 35.51
C HIS A 195 1.72 11.78 35.51
N PRO A 196 2.80 11.39 36.24
CA PRO A 196 3.29 10.00 36.23
C PRO A 196 2.23 8.96 36.59
N GLU A 197 1.36 9.25 37.54
CA GLU A 197 0.26 8.37 37.96
C GLU A 197 -0.79 8.15 36.85
N GLU A 198 -0.99 9.09 35.97
CA GLU A 198 -1.88 8.95 34.81
C GLU A 198 -1.22 8.16 33.68
N MET A 199 0.09 8.33 33.49
CA MET A 199 0.86 7.50 32.56
C MET A 199 0.83 6.03 32.96
N ASP A 200 1.07 5.72 34.22
CA ASP A 200 1.03 4.34 34.73
C ASP A 200 -0.36 3.74 34.52
N ARG A 201 -1.42 4.52 34.77
CA ARG A 201 -2.80 4.10 34.54
C ARG A 201 -3.12 3.87 33.05
N ALA A 202 -2.62 4.73 32.15
CA ALA A 202 -2.77 4.57 30.70
C ALA A 202 -2.05 3.32 30.20
N GLN A 203 -0.84 3.05 30.68
CA GLN A 203 -0.06 1.87 30.34
C GLN A 203 -0.71 0.60 30.87
N ALA A 204 -1.22 0.60 32.10
CA ALA A 204 -1.95 -0.54 32.66
C ALA A 204 -3.26 -0.82 31.91
N GLY A 205 -3.97 0.23 31.47
CA GLY A 205 -5.17 0.11 30.63
C GLY A 205 -4.90 -0.45 29.24
N ALA A 206 -3.70 -0.21 28.69
CA ALA A 206 -3.26 -0.71 27.39
C ALA A 206 -2.62 -2.12 27.48
N GLY A 207 -2.02 -2.46 28.62
CA GLY A 207 -1.23 -3.69 28.80
C GLY A 207 -2.03 -4.99 28.94
N GLY A 208 -3.35 -4.94 28.85
CA GLY A 208 -4.24 -6.10 28.83
C GLY A 208 -4.77 -6.45 27.44
N VAL A 209 -4.16 -5.93 26.38
CA VAL A 209 -4.62 -6.09 24.99
C VAL A 209 -3.51 -6.65 24.13
#